data_f6833a0f34ac33f6f0f507ab43bd64d9
#
_entry.id   f6833a0f34ac33f6f0f507ab43bd64d9
#
_cell.length_a   1.000
_cell.length_b   1.000
_cell.length_c   1.000
_cell.angle_alpha   90.00
_cell.angle_beta   90.00
_cell.angle_gamma   90.00
#
_symmetry.space_group_name_H-M   'P 1'
#
loop_
_entity.id
_entity.type
_entity.pdbx_description
1 polymer ?
#
loop_
_entity_poly.entity_id
_entity_poly.type
_entity_poly.pdbx_seq_one_letter_code
_entity_poly.pdbx_strand_id
1 'polypeptide(L)'
;MSNNQFTNNLRSYKGIFPKVNNSNYIDPSAVIVGDVTIADDVSIWPLVAARGDVNTISIGSNTNIQDGTVLHVTRKSTNNPDGNPLIIGADVTVGHKCMLHGCTLGDRILVGMGAIIMDGAIIESDVFIGAGALVPPNKTLISGYLYVGNPVKQIRRLKESEVAFLKQSSLNYVELKNDYLKGE
;
A
#
# COMPACT_ATOMS: atom_id res chain seq x y z
N MET A 1 -20.33 19.66 16.29
CA MET A 1 -18.89 19.95 16.12
C MET A 1 -18.27 18.64 15.64
N SER A 2 -17.93 18.52 14.36
CA SER A 2 -17.30 17.31 13.83
C SER A 2 -15.89 17.23 14.43
N ASN A 3 -15.67 16.30 15.35
CA ASN A 3 -14.33 15.95 15.80
C ASN A 3 -13.54 15.47 14.57
N ASN A 4 -12.67 16.33 14.07
CA ASN A 4 -11.79 16.02 12.97
C ASN A 4 -10.71 15.06 13.53
N GLN A 5 -10.95 13.76 13.44
CA GLN A 5 -10.13 12.68 13.98
C GLN A 5 -8.68 12.66 13.41
N PHE A 6 -8.40 13.48 12.37
CA PHE A 6 -7.19 13.46 11.57
C PHE A 6 -6.31 14.72 11.65
N THR A 7 -6.42 15.54 12.70
CA THR A 7 -5.89 16.91 12.66
C THR A 7 -4.36 17.06 12.74
N ASN A 8 -3.60 16.03 13.14
CA ASN A 8 -2.15 16.15 13.29
C ASN A 8 -1.32 15.24 12.37
N ASN A 9 -1.89 14.21 11.82
CA ASN A 9 -1.20 13.20 11.02
C ASN A 9 -1.45 13.31 9.51
N LEU A 10 -2.49 14.05 9.08
CA LEU A 10 -2.69 14.44 7.69
C LEU A 10 -2.07 15.82 7.47
N ARG A 11 -1.07 15.91 6.60
CA ARG A 11 -0.31 17.14 6.37
C ARG A 11 -0.38 17.56 4.91
N SER A 12 -0.58 18.86 4.68
CA SER A 12 -0.49 19.40 3.32
C SER A 12 0.96 19.50 2.84
N TYR A 13 1.14 19.36 1.54
CA TYR A 13 2.35 19.78 0.84
C TYR A 13 1.97 20.67 -0.34
N LYS A 14 2.50 21.89 -0.40
CA LYS A 14 2.16 22.91 -1.40
C LYS A 14 0.64 23.13 -1.57
N GLY A 15 -0.10 23.12 -0.46
CA GLY A 15 -1.54 23.34 -0.43
C GLY A 15 -2.39 22.11 -0.79
N ILE A 16 -1.77 20.97 -1.14
CA ILE A 16 -2.49 19.72 -1.43
C ILE A 16 -2.55 18.88 -0.15
N PHE A 17 -3.77 18.55 0.28
CA PHE A 17 -4.04 17.68 1.43
C PHE A 17 -4.37 16.25 0.97
N PRO A 18 -4.04 15.24 1.80
CA PRO A 18 -4.52 13.89 1.59
C PRO A 18 -6.05 13.82 1.53
N LYS A 19 -6.57 13.02 0.59
CA LYS A 19 -8.00 12.75 0.43
C LYS A 19 -8.34 11.44 1.12
N VAL A 20 -9.11 11.52 2.19
CA VAL A 20 -9.56 10.39 3.01
C VAL A 20 -11.05 10.52 3.28
N ASN A 21 -11.70 9.46 3.71
CA ASN A 21 -13.12 9.47 4.08
C ASN A 21 -13.37 8.79 5.45
N ASN A 22 -14.61 8.80 5.91
CA ASN A 22 -14.99 8.32 7.24
C ASN A 22 -14.94 6.80 7.38
N SER A 23 -14.88 6.04 6.30
CA SER A 23 -14.71 4.58 6.36
C SER A 23 -13.27 4.15 6.61
N ASN A 24 -12.31 5.07 6.48
CA ASN A 24 -10.90 4.76 6.69
C ASN A 24 -10.55 4.75 8.18
N TYR A 25 -9.67 3.84 8.57
CA TYR A 25 -8.94 3.90 9.83
C TYR A 25 -7.52 4.40 9.55
N ILE A 26 -7.12 5.46 10.23
CA ILE A 26 -5.75 5.99 10.16
C ILE A 26 -5.25 6.15 11.58
N ASP A 27 -4.27 5.32 11.94
CA ASP A 27 -3.68 5.37 13.27
C ASP A 27 -3.11 6.76 13.58
N PRO A 28 -3.30 7.31 14.79
CA PRO A 28 -2.78 8.62 15.17
C PRO A 28 -1.26 8.78 15.04
N SER A 29 -0.50 7.69 15.08
CA SER A 29 0.96 7.70 14.89
C SER A 29 1.40 7.62 13.42
N ALA A 30 0.48 7.30 12.49
CA ALA A 30 0.77 7.32 11.07
C ALA A 30 0.85 8.76 10.55
N VAL A 31 1.67 9.02 9.53
CA VAL A 31 1.82 10.34 8.90
C VAL A 31 1.59 10.24 7.41
N ILE A 32 0.62 11.01 6.91
CA ILE A 32 0.27 11.06 5.48
C ILE A 32 0.43 12.50 4.99
N VAL A 33 1.21 12.70 3.92
CA VAL A 33 1.61 14.03 3.44
C VAL A 33 1.32 14.19 1.95
N GLY A 34 0.69 15.30 1.56
CA GLY A 34 0.58 15.76 0.17
C GLY A 34 -0.49 15.04 -0.66
N ASP A 35 -0.19 14.76 -1.92
CA ASP A 35 -1.14 14.19 -2.88
C ASP A 35 -1.29 12.69 -2.71
N VAL A 36 -2.07 12.32 -1.71
CA VAL A 36 -2.41 10.94 -1.36
C VAL A 36 -3.94 10.80 -1.41
N THR A 37 -4.43 9.86 -2.21
CA THR A 37 -5.86 9.53 -2.28
C THR A 37 -6.10 8.13 -1.74
N ILE A 38 -6.98 8.00 -0.76
CA ILE A 38 -7.32 6.77 -0.07
C ILE A 38 -8.79 6.46 -0.32
N ALA A 39 -9.06 5.32 -0.94
CA ALA A 39 -10.43 4.86 -1.24
C ALA A 39 -11.15 4.33 0.03
N ASP A 40 -12.33 3.74 -0.15
CA ASP A 40 -13.15 3.25 0.96
C ASP A 40 -12.51 2.05 1.68
N ASP A 41 -12.80 1.95 2.97
CA ASP A 41 -12.45 0.80 3.82
C ASP A 41 -10.96 0.47 3.91
N VAL A 42 -10.09 1.46 3.71
CA VAL A 42 -8.66 1.33 3.90
C VAL A 42 -8.27 1.49 5.37
N SER A 43 -7.26 0.73 5.82
CA SER A 43 -6.63 0.90 7.13
C SER A 43 -5.13 1.20 7.02
N ILE A 44 -4.72 2.26 7.71
CA ILE A 44 -3.31 2.70 7.82
C ILE A 44 -2.90 2.56 9.28
N TRP A 45 -1.99 1.63 9.53
CA TRP A 45 -1.64 1.16 10.86
C TRP A 45 -0.49 1.98 11.50
N PRO A 46 -0.12 1.70 12.76
CA PRO A 46 0.86 2.51 13.48
C PRO A 46 2.17 2.74 12.74
N LEU A 47 2.72 3.95 12.85
CA LEU A 47 4.02 4.36 12.32
C LEU A 47 4.17 4.27 10.80
N VAL A 48 3.07 4.14 10.05
CA VAL A 48 3.12 4.22 8.58
C VAL A 48 3.46 5.65 8.16
N ALA A 49 4.38 5.79 7.21
CA ALA A 49 4.75 7.05 6.59
C ALA A 49 4.43 7.04 5.09
N ALA A 50 3.42 7.80 4.66
CA ALA A 50 3.04 7.96 3.27
C ALA A 50 3.27 9.40 2.80
N ARG A 51 4.09 9.60 1.77
CA ARG A 51 4.45 10.93 1.31
C ARG A 51 4.32 11.09 -0.20
N GLY A 52 3.21 11.72 -0.63
CA GLY A 52 2.92 12.11 -2.02
C GLY A 52 3.29 13.58 -2.27
N ASP A 53 4.57 13.93 -2.14
CA ASP A 53 5.06 15.31 -2.23
C ASP A 53 5.62 15.69 -3.60
N VAL A 54 6.19 14.73 -4.32
CA VAL A 54 6.79 14.96 -5.65
C VAL A 54 6.09 14.20 -6.76
N ASN A 55 5.14 13.36 -6.42
CA ASN A 55 4.20 12.64 -7.29
C ASN A 55 3.02 12.15 -6.44
N THR A 56 2.11 11.37 -7.01
CA THR A 56 0.86 10.94 -6.39
C THR A 56 0.94 9.55 -5.77
N ILE A 57 0.20 9.32 -4.68
CA ILE A 57 -0.08 8.01 -4.11
C ILE A 57 -1.58 7.76 -4.21
N SER A 58 -1.98 6.59 -4.72
CA SER A 58 -3.37 6.13 -4.68
C SER A 58 -3.46 4.75 -4.03
N ILE A 59 -4.44 4.58 -3.14
CA ILE A 59 -4.68 3.33 -2.41
C ILE A 59 -6.12 2.92 -2.62
N GLY A 60 -6.33 1.74 -3.23
CA GLY A 60 -7.62 1.17 -3.54
C GLY A 60 -8.36 0.62 -2.32
N SER A 61 -9.66 0.37 -2.49
CA SER A 61 -10.57 -0.03 -1.42
C SER A 61 -10.17 -1.34 -0.73
N ASN A 62 -10.55 -1.50 0.54
CA ASN A 62 -10.29 -2.68 1.38
C ASN A 62 -8.81 -2.99 1.60
N THR A 63 -7.91 -2.08 1.24
CA THR A 63 -6.45 -2.27 1.36
C THR A 63 -5.98 -1.92 2.75
N ASN A 64 -5.01 -2.68 3.27
CA ASN A 64 -4.38 -2.37 4.55
C ASN A 64 -2.87 -2.16 4.39
N ILE A 65 -2.36 -1.13 5.06
CA ILE A 65 -0.94 -0.78 5.11
C ILE A 65 -0.49 -0.93 6.55
N GLN A 66 0.30 -1.96 6.82
CA GLN A 66 0.64 -2.36 8.17
C GLN A 66 1.83 -1.59 8.74
N ASP A 67 2.02 -1.74 10.04
CA ASP A 67 2.89 -0.96 10.92
C ASP A 67 4.29 -0.72 10.35
N GLY A 68 4.73 0.53 10.44
CA GLY A 68 6.08 0.95 10.05
C GLY A 68 6.39 0.90 8.57
N THR A 69 5.39 0.67 7.71
CA THR A 69 5.55 0.68 6.25
C THR A 69 5.78 2.09 5.72
N VAL A 70 6.66 2.22 4.73
CA VAL A 70 6.98 3.49 4.05
C VAL A 70 6.45 3.46 2.62
N LEU A 71 5.67 4.48 2.25
CA LEU A 71 5.12 4.69 0.92
C LEU A 71 5.68 6.00 0.35
N HIS A 72 6.36 5.94 -0.79
CA HIS A 72 6.91 7.12 -1.44
C HIS A 72 6.90 7.00 -2.97
N VAL A 73 7.31 8.06 -3.65
CA VAL A 73 7.15 8.26 -5.09
C VAL A 73 8.37 8.91 -5.71
N THR A 74 8.57 8.75 -7.02
CA THR A 74 9.64 9.42 -7.75
C THR A 74 9.10 10.59 -8.55
N ARG A 75 9.81 11.73 -8.46
CA ARG A 75 9.46 12.97 -9.14
C ARG A 75 9.54 12.85 -10.67
N LYS A 76 8.77 13.68 -11.33
CA LYS A 76 8.88 13.91 -12.78
C LYS A 76 10.23 14.55 -13.11
N SER A 77 10.83 14.12 -14.22
CA SER A 77 12.11 14.65 -14.71
C SER A 77 12.15 14.64 -16.24
N THR A 78 13.17 15.24 -16.84
CA THR A 78 13.34 15.23 -18.30
C THR A 78 13.43 13.81 -18.86
N ASN A 79 14.09 12.91 -18.13
CA ASN A 79 14.27 11.51 -18.56
C ASN A 79 13.13 10.58 -18.13
N ASN A 80 12.26 11.04 -17.25
CA ASN A 80 11.05 10.34 -16.79
C ASN A 80 9.93 11.37 -16.58
N PRO A 81 9.23 11.78 -17.66
CA PRO A 81 8.27 12.89 -17.62
C PRO A 81 7.09 12.68 -16.66
N ASP A 82 6.69 11.44 -16.44
CA ASP A 82 5.61 11.09 -15.51
C ASP A 82 6.10 10.82 -14.09
N GLY A 83 7.42 10.63 -13.92
CA GLY A 83 7.98 10.10 -12.68
C GLY A 83 7.49 8.68 -12.43
N ASN A 84 7.54 8.24 -11.18
CA ASN A 84 6.91 6.99 -10.77
C ASN A 84 5.94 7.29 -9.62
N PRO A 85 4.62 7.39 -9.90
CA PRO A 85 3.61 7.41 -8.85
C PRO A 85 3.57 6.06 -8.12
N LEU A 86 2.99 6.03 -6.94
CA LEU A 86 2.67 4.79 -6.24
C LEU A 86 1.17 4.50 -6.39
N ILE A 87 0.86 3.39 -7.04
CA ILE A 87 -0.51 2.94 -7.26
C ILE A 87 -0.69 1.59 -6.56
N ILE A 88 -1.61 1.52 -5.62
CA ILE A 88 -1.97 0.30 -4.92
C ILE A 88 -3.44 0.02 -5.20
N GLY A 89 -3.75 -1.15 -5.76
CA GLY A 89 -5.10 -1.59 -6.10
C GLY A 89 -5.96 -1.90 -4.89
N ALA A 90 -7.10 -2.51 -5.14
CA ALA A 90 -8.06 -2.93 -4.12
C ALA A 90 -7.71 -4.31 -3.53
N ASP A 91 -8.21 -4.56 -2.31
CA ASP A 91 -8.03 -5.84 -1.61
C ASP A 91 -6.54 -6.23 -1.41
N VAL A 92 -5.66 -5.25 -1.21
CA VAL A 92 -4.23 -5.48 -1.03
C VAL A 92 -3.87 -5.52 0.46
N THR A 93 -3.09 -6.51 0.87
CA THR A 93 -2.46 -6.57 2.19
C THR A 93 -0.99 -6.23 2.07
N VAL A 94 -0.57 -5.09 2.62
CA VAL A 94 0.85 -4.72 2.73
C VAL A 94 1.32 -4.98 4.16
N GLY A 95 2.13 -6.01 4.33
CA GLY A 95 2.65 -6.44 5.63
C GLY A 95 3.54 -5.40 6.31
N HIS A 96 3.83 -5.66 7.59
CA HIS A 96 4.61 -4.75 8.45
C HIS A 96 5.99 -4.41 7.86
N LYS A 97 6.45 -3.18 8.04
CA LYS A 97 7.79 -2.68 7.69
C LYS A 97 8.15 -2.88 6.21
N CYS A 98 7.18 -2.85 5.32
CA CYS A 98 7.43 -2.85 3.89
C CYS A 98 7.92 -1.46 3.43
N MET A 99 8.60 -1.44 2.26
CA MET A 99 8.92 -0.21 1.55
C MET A 99 8.41 -0.32 0.11
N LEU A 100 7.46 0.53 -0.25
CA LEU A 100 6.92 0.63 -1.60
C LEU A 100 7.28 2.00 -2.16
N HIS A 101 8.03 2.02 -3.25
CA HIS A 101 8.52 3.26 -3.83
C HIS A 101 8.25 3.31 -5.33
N GLY A 102 7.39 4.23 -5.78
CA GLY A 102 7.12 4.50 -7.18
C GLY A 102 6.74 3.28 -8.02
N CYS A 103 5.92 2.39 -7.50
CA CYS A 103 5.53 1.13 -8.13
C CYS A 103 4.01 1.01 -8.32
N THR A 104 3.58 0.04 -9.11
CA THR A 104 2.16 -0.25 -9.35
C THR A 104 1.82 -1.65 -8.88
N LEU A 105 0.84 -1.76 -7.99
CA LEU A 105 0.24 -3.00 -7.54
C LEU A 105 -1.20 -3.08 -8.05
N GLY A 106 -1.55 -4.19 -8.68
CA GLY A 106 -2.94 -4.54 -9.01
C GLY A 106 -3.74 -4.92 -7.77
N ASP A 107 -4.81 -5.66 -7.96
CA ASP A 107 -5.72 -6.04 -6.89
C ASP A 107 -5.36 -7.40 -6.28
N ARG A 108 -5.85 -7.65 -5.04
CA ARG A 108 -5.72 -8.95 -4.35
C ARG A 108 -4.27 -9.43 -4.30
N ILE A 109 -3.42 -8.58 -3.72
CA ILE A 109 -2.00 -8.88 -3.54
C ILE A 109 -1.70 -8.99 -2.05
N LEU A 110 -0.87 -9.96 -1.70
CA LEU A 110 -0.26 -10.00 -0.37
C LEU A 110 1.24 -9.69 -0.50
N VAL A 111 1.65 -8.59 0.11
CA VAL A 111 3.05 -8.21 0.25
C VAL A 111 3.52 -8.63 1.64
N GLY A 112 4.38 -9.63 1.71
CA GLY A 112 4.94 -10.14 2.96
C GLY A 112 5.76 -9.08 3.69
N MET A 113 5.76 -9.15 5.03
CA MET A 113 6.45 -8.18 5.90
C MET A 113 7.91 -7.97 5.50
N GLY A 114 8.37 -6.73 5.59
CA GLY A 114 9.74 -6.34 5.28
C GLY A 114 10.11 -6.41 3.78
N ALA A 115 9.16 -6.63 2.89
CA ALA A 115 9.43 -6.60 1.45
C ALA A 115 9.72 -5.19 0.94
N ILE A 116 10.56 -5.09 -0.09
CA ILE A 116 10.93 -3.83 -0.75
C ILE A 116 10.50 -3.92 -2.22
N ILE A 117 9.68 -2.97 -2.68
CA ILE A 117 9.24 -2.88 -4.07
C ILE A 117 9.69 -1.53 -4.63
N MET A 118 10.51 -1.56 -5.68
CA MET A 118 11.21 -0.39 -6.19
C MET A 118 10.54 0.24 -7.41
N ASP A 119 11.05 1.40 -7.81
CA ASP A 119 10.53 2.24 -8.89
C ASP A 119 10.20 1.50 -10.17
N GLY A 120 9.04 1.81 -10.74
CA GLY A 120 8.59 1.25 -12.01
C GLY A 120 8.27 -0.26 -11.97
N ALA A 121 8.36 -0.91 -10.80
CA ALA A 121 7.93 -2.29 -10.69
C ALA A 121 6.40 -2.39 -10.87
N ILE A 122 5.95 -3.41 -11.59
CA ILE A 122 4.53 -3.69 -11.85
C ILE A 122 4.21 -5.06 -11.26
N ILE A 123 3.29 -5.09 -10.32
CA ILE A 123 2.79 -6.32 -9.70
C ILE A 123 1.38 -6.53 -10.22
N GLU A 124 1.17 -7.54 -11.05
CA GLU A 124 -0.18 -7.88 -11.53
C GLU A 124 -1.07 -8.37 -10.37
N SER A 125 -2.39 -8.41 -10.60
CA SER A 125 -3.34 -8.90 -9.59
C SER A 125 -3.08 -10.36 -9.22
N ASP A 126 -3.56 -10.78 -8.04
CA ASP A 126 -3.45 -12.15 -7.55
C ASP A 126 -1.99 -12.65 -7.40
N VAL A 127 -1.13 -11.82 -6.83
CA VAL A 127 0.28 -12.14 -6.55
C VAL A 127 0.54 -12.25 -5.05
N PHE A 128 1.35 -13.22 -4.66
CA PHE A 128 1.87 -13.34 -3.30
C PHE A 128 3.38 -13.07 -3.31
N ILE A 129 3.81 -12.02 -2.62
CA ILE A 129 5.22 -11.67 -2.40
C ILE A 129 5.60 -12.10 -0.98
N GLY A 130 6.59 -12.98 -0.85
CA GLY A 130 7.06 -13.48 0.44
C GLY A 130 7.76 -12.42 1.28
N ALA A 131 7.83 -12.67 2.59
CA ALA A 131 8.49 -11.76 3.52
C ALA A 131 9.97 -11.52 3.16
N GLY A 132 10.45 -10.27 3.34
CA GLY A 132 11.82 -9.86 3.04
C GLY A 132 12.21 -9.89 1.56
N ALA A 133 11.26 -10.08 0.65
CA ALA A 133 11.56 -10.09 -0.77
C ALA A 133 11.95 -8.68 -1.28
N LEU A 134 12.86 -8.62 -2.26
CA LEU A 134 13.22 -7.39 -2.96
C LEU A 134 12.79 -7.50 -4.42
N VAL A 135 11.87 -6.63 -4.83
CA VAL A 135 11.45 -6.47 -6.23
C VAL A 135 12.26 -5.32 -6.86
N PRO A 136 13.19 -5.62 -7.78
CA PRO A 136 14.03 -4.61 -8.41
C PRO A 136 13.24 -3.61 -9.27
N PRO A 137 13.84 -2.45 -9.62
CA PRO A 137 13.20 -1.47 -10.49
C PRO A 137 12.76 -2.07 -11.83
N ASN A 138 11.62 -1.60 -12.34
CA ASN A 138 11.04 -1.98 -13.64
C ASN A 138 10.75 -3.49 -13.80
N LYS A 139 10.71 -4.23 -12.70
CA LYS A 139 10.38 -5.66 -12.71
C LYS A 139 8.87 -5.86 -12.76
N THR A 140 8.39 -6.71 -13.69
CA THR A 140 7.01 -7.18 -13.69
C THR A 140 6.90 -8.52 -12.99
N LEU A 141 5.95 -8.63 -12.05
CA LEU A 141 5.53 -9.88 -11.43
C LEU A 141 4.16 -10.25 -11.99
N ILE A 142 4.11 -11.39 -12.69
CA ILE A 142 2.89 -11.85 -13.37
C ILE A 142 1.92 -12.52 -12.40
N SER A 143 0.63 -12.41 -12.70
CA SER A 143 -0.49 -12.91 -11.91
C SER A 143 -0.44 -14.43 -11.63
N GLY A 144 -0.93 -14.82 -10.45
CA GLY A 144 -1.13 -16.22 -10.06
C GLY A 144 0.11 -16.93 -9.53
N TYR A 145 1.16 -16.21 -9.12
CA TYR A 145 2.40 -16.80 -8.64
C TYR A 145 2.84 -16.30 -7.25
N LEU A 146 3.57 -17.18 -6.58
CA LEU A 146 4.38 -16.87 -5.41
C LEU A 146 5.78 -16.41 -5.84
N TYR A 147 6.20 -15.26 -5.29
CA TYR A 147 7.52 -14.69 -5.48
C TYR A 147 8.23 -14.54 -4.14
N VAL A 148 9.49 -14.97 -4.04
CA VAL A 148 10.31 -14.83 -2.84
C VAL A 148 11.77 -14.51 -3.15
N GLY A 149 12.49 -13.98 -2.18
CA GLY A 149 13.95 -13.79 -2.23
C GLY A 149 14.39 -12.36 -2.51
N ASN A 150 15.70 -12.16 -2.42
CA ASN A 150 16.39 -10.90 -2.66
C ASN A 150 17.60 -11.18 -3.61
N PRO A 151 17.52 -10.80 -4.91
CA PRO A 151 16.33 -10.31 -5.60
C PRO A 151 15.24 -11.39 -5.75
N VAL A 152 14.01 -10.92 -5.95
CA VAL A 152 12.82 -11.78 -6.04
C VAL A 152 12.89 -12.77 -7.21
N LYS A 153 12.45 -14.01 -6.95
CA LYS A 153 12.29 -15.07 -7.96
C LYS A 153 10.86 -15.61 -7.95
N GLN A 154 10.34 -15.92 -9.12
CA GLN A 154 9.10 -16.68 -9.28
C GLN A 154 9.32 -18.13 -8.85
N ILE A 155 8.53 -18.63 -7.90
CA ILE A 155 8.72 -19.94 -7.30
C ILE A 155 7.76 -20.96 -7.89
N ARG A 156 6.46 -20.69 -7.82
CA ARG A 156 5.40 -21.58 -8.27
C ARG A 156 4.08 -20.86 -8.44
N ARG A 157 3.13 -21.49 -9.09
CA ARG A 157 1.74 -21.02 -9.08
C ARG A 157 1.16 -21.05 -7.66
N LEU A 158 0.28 -20.11 -7.40
CA LEU A 158 -0.52 -20.12 -6.19
C LEU A 158 -1.49 -21.30 -6.21
N LYS A 159 -1.74 -21.88 -5.03
CA LYS A 159 -2.83 -22.84 -4.81
C LYS A 159 -4.16 -22.08 -4.77
N GLU A 160 -5.27 -22.73 -5.07
CA GLU A 160 -6.61 -22.14 -4.97
C GLU A 160 -6.88 -21.54 -3.58
N SER A 161 -6.46 -22.23 -2.52
CA SER A 161 -6.58 -21.73 -1.14
C SER A 161 -5.75 -20.47 -0.88
N GLU A 162 -4.60 -20.31 -1.52
CA GLU A 162 -3.77 -19.10 -1.41
C GLU A 162 -4.41 -17.95 -2.19
N VAL A 163 -4.96 -18.18 -3.37
CA VAL A 163 -5.70 -17.15 -4.12
C VAL A 163 -6.92 -16.67 -3.31
N ALA A 164 -7.69 -17.58 -2.74
CA ALA A 164 -8.82 -17.22 -1.86
C ALA A 164 -8.35 -16.43 -0.64
N PHE A 165 -7.19 -16.79 -0.05
CA PHE A 165 -6.63 -16.11 1.10
C PHE A 165 -6.18 -14.68 0.80
N LEU A 166 -5.74 -14.35 -0.41
CA LEU A 166 -5.36 -12.98 -0.76
C LEU A 166 -6.49 -11.98 -0.43
N LYS A 167 -7.70 -12.28 -0.89
CA LYS A 167 -8.88 -11.45 -0.60
C LYS A 167 -9.30 -11.54 0.88
N GLN A 168 -9.32 -12.76 1.44
CA GLN A 168 -9.71 -12.93 2.85
C GLN A 168 -8.80 -12.16 3.79
N SER A 169 -7.50 -12.10 3.50
CA SER A 169 -6.52 -11.34 4.28
C SER A 169 -6.90 -9.85 4.37
N SER A 170 -7.29 -9.23 3.25
CA SER A 170 -7.70 -7.83 3.26
C SER A 170 -9.01 -7.63 4.04
N LEU A 171 -10.00 -8.51 3.86
CA LEU A 171 -11.28 -8.44 4.57
C LEU A 171 -11.14 -8.59 6.09
N ASN A 172 -10.22 -9.42 6.56
CA ASN A 172 -9.91 -9.53 7.99
C ASN A 172 -9.46 -8.17 8.56
N TYR A 173 -8.71 -7.38 7.78
CA TYR A 173 -8.29 -6.03 8.20
C TYR A 173 -9.42 -5.00 8.08
N VAL A 174 -10.38 -5.19 7.18
CA VAL A 174 -11.61 -4.36 7.15
C VAL A 174 -12.44 -4.61 8.42
N GLU A 175 -12.58 -5.86 8.85
CA GLU A 175 -13.27 -6.19 10.11
C GLU A 175 -12.52 -5.58 11.30
N LEU A 176 -11.21 -5.83 11.39
CA LEU A 176 -10.36 -5.33 12.49
C LEU A 176 -10.42 -3.79 12.61
N LYS A 177 -10.30 -3.06 11.50
CA LYS A 177 -10.38 -1.59 11.53
C LYS A 177 -11.73 -1.08 12.01
N ASN A 178 -12.81 -1.83 11.70
CA ASN A 178 -14.15 -1.45 12.15
C ASN A 178 -14.28 -1.53 13.67
N ASP A 179 -13.62 -2.49 14.32
CA ASP A 179 -13.57 -2.59 15.78
C ASP A 179 -12.81 -1.41 16.38
N TYR A 180 -11.65 -1.05 15.80
CA TYR A 180 -10.90 0.15 16.19
C TYR A 180 -11.73 1.44 16.03
N LEU A 181 -12.50 1.57 14.95
CA LEU A 181 -13.37 2.74 14.73
C LEU A 181 -14.52 2.83 15.72
N LYS A 182 -15.00 1.70 16.24
CA LYS A 182 -16.03 1.66 17.32
C LYS A 182 -15.44 1.92 18.70
N GLY A 183 -14.13 1.77 18.87
CA GLY A 183 -13.45 1.87 20.17
C GLY A 183 -13.55 0.59 21.01
N GLU A 184 -13.67 -0.55 20.34
CA GLU A 184 -13.72 -1.89 20.95
C GLU A 184 -12.33 -2.56 20.98
#